data_8df4723b24589ef0eea5068216e9262c
#
_entry.id   8df4723b24589ef0eea5068216e9262c
#
_cell.length_a   1.000
_cell.length_b   1.000
_cell.length_c   1.000
_cell.angle_alpha   90.00
_cell.angle_beta   90.00
_cell.angle_gamma   90.00
#
_symmetry.space_group_name_H-M   'P 1'
#
loop_
_entity.id
_entity.type
_entity.pdbx_description
1 polymer ?
#
loop_
_entity_poly.entity_id
_entity_poly.type
_entity_poly.pdbx_seq_one_letter_code
_entity_poly.pdbx_strand_id
1 'polypeptide(L)'
;MRYLSVTEIAKKWDVSERSVRNYCAQGRVNGAFLTGKTWNIPENAEKPERTNKRKAEPITLLDILKEQKASKYSGGIYHKTQIELTYNSNHMEGSRLTHDQTRYIFETNTIGVEKEVLNVDDVIETANHFRCIDMIIDHAKAALTEKFIKELHLVLKNGTSDSRK
;
A
#
# COMPACT_ATOMS: atom_id res chain seq x y z
N MET A 1 -1.56 22.28 48.96
CA MET A 1 -2.20 21.77 47.70
C MET A 1 -3.04 20.56 48.09
N ARG A 2 -4.30 20.53 47.73
CA ARG A 2 -5.19 19.39 48.02
C ARG A 2 -5.10 18.38 46.91
N TYR A 3 -5.01 17.11 47.27
CA TYR A 3 -4.97 15.96 46.32
C TYR A 3 -6.24 15.14 46.44
N LEU A 4 -6.75 14.69 45.35
CA LEU A 4 -7.94 13.86 45.25
C LEU A 4 -7.55 12.46 44.77
N SER A 5 -8.40 11.49 45.17
CA SER A 5 -8.30 10.09 44.73
C SER A 5 -8.75 9.92 43.28
N VAL A 6 -8.39 8.79 42.68
CA VAL A 6 -8.86 8.39 41.33
C VAL A 6 -10.40 8.41 41.23
N THR A 7 -11.09 7.96 42.28
CA THR A 7 -12.55 7.91 42.30
C THR A 7 -13.18 9.30 42.30
N GLU A 8 -12.62 10.24 43.04
CA GLU A 8 -13.11 11.63 43.08
C GLU A 8 -12.87 12.35 41.78
N ILE A 9 -11.70 12.18 41.16
CA ILE A 9 -11.36 12.74 39.85
C ILE A 9 -12.20 12.10 38.75
N ALA A 10 -12.47 10.80 38.81
CA ALA A 10 -13.35 10.13 37.85
C ALA A 10 -14.75 10.73 37.83
N LYS A 11 -15.31 11.04 39.00
CA LYS A 11 -16.59 11.75 39.12
C LYS A 11 -16.51 13.20 38.61
N LYS A 12 -15.43 13.91 38.95
CA LYS A 12 -15.23 15.30 38.52
C LYS A 12 -15.10 15.45 36.99
N TRP A 13 -14.41 14.53 36.34
CA TRP A 13 -14.17 14.57 34.90
C TRP A 13 -15.22 13.82 34.07
N ASP A 14 -16.17 13.16 34.72
CA ASP A 14 -17.15 12.27 34.07
C ASP A 14 -16.48 11.22 33.15
N VAL A 15 -15.61 10.41 33.75
CA VAL A 15 -14.88 9.32 33.09
C VAL A 15 -14.75 8.13 34.03
N SER A 16 -14.42 6.95 33.47
CA SER A 16 -14.14 5.78 34.28
C SER A 16 -12.83 5.94 35.09
N GLU A 17 -12.74 5.34 36.27
CA GLU A 17 -11.50 5.27 37.06
C GLU A 17 -10.32 4.71 36.24
N ARG A 18 -10.58 3.74 35.39
CA ARG A 18 -9.57 3.17 34.48
C ARG A 18 -8.98 4.25 33.57
N SER A 19 -9.81 5.15 33.04
CA SER A 19 -9.34 6.26 32.20
C SER A 19 -8.45 7.21 32.99
N VAL A 20 -8.82 7.54 34.23
CA VAL A 20 -8.00 8.40 35.09
C VAL A 20 -6.63 7.77 35.36
N ARG A 21 -6.61 6.47 35.77
CA ARG A 21 -5.35 5.73 35.98
C ARG A 21 -4.48 5.72 34.73
N ASN A 22 -5.07 5.53 33.56
CA ASN A 22 -4.34 5.56 32.29
C ASN A 22 -3.76 6.94 31.99
N TYR A 23 -4.49 8.02 32.23
CA TYR A 23 -3.98 9.38 32.04
C TYR A 23 -2.80 9.67 32.98
N CYS A 24 -2.88 9.25 34.24
CA CYS A 24 -1.79 9.39 35.20
C CYS A 24 -0.56 8.55 34.82
N ALA A 25 -0.76 7.29 34.45
CA ALA A 25 0.32 6.37 34.02
C ALA A 25 1.04 6.85 32.76
N GLN A 26 0.33 7.55 31.88
CA GLN A 26 0.90 8.18 30.66
C GLN A 26 1.56 9.54 30.91
N GLY A 27 1.62 10.03 32.18
CA GLY A 27 2.18 11.34 32.50
C GLY A 27 1.36 12.54 31.97
N ARG A 28 0.09 12.33 31.63
CA ARG A 28 -0.77 13.37 31.01
C ARG A 28 -1.50 14.24 32.04
N VAL A 29 -1.33 13.97 33.31
CA VAL A 29 -1.91 14.73 34.41
C VAL A 29 -0.76 15.37 35.19
N ASN A 30 -0.56 16.66 35.02
CA ASN A 30 0.51 17.37 35.67
C ASN A 30 0.36 17.32 37.20
N GLY A 31 1.45 17.02 37.91
CA GLY A 31 1.48 16.93 39.36
C GLY A 31 0.84 15.71 39.98
N ALA A 32 0.36 14.76 39.18
CA ALA A 32 -0.09 13.47 39.69
C ALA A 32 1.10 12.56 40.03
N PHE A 33 1.05 11.91 41.20
CA PHE A 33 2.08 10.97 41.64
C PHE A 33 1.48 9.74 42.30
N LEU A 34 2.23 8.65 42.30
CA LEU A 34 1.81 7.37 42.86
C LEU A 34 2.41 7.18 44.25
N THR A 35 1.54 6.87 45.25
CA THR A 35 1.97 6.46 46.58
C THR A 35 1.50 5.02 46.81
N GLY A 36 2.44 4.07 46.83
CA GLY A 36 2.10 2.66 46.86
C GLY A 36 1.30 2.23 45.63
N LYS A 37 0.01 1.92 45.78
CA LYS A 37 -0.90 1.53 44.68
C LYS A 37 -1.93 2.62 44.35
N THR A 38 -1.85 3.80 44.99
CA THR A 38 -2.85 4.84 44.89
C THR A 38 -2.29 6.08 44.19
N TRP A 39 -3.00 6.57 43.18
CA TRP A 39 -2.69 7.86 42.53
C TRP A 39 -3.24 9.01 43.35
N ASN A 40 -2.39 10.02 43.59
CA ASN A 40 -2.74 11.29 44.18
C ASN A 40 -2.73 12.35 43.07
N ILE A 41 -3.86 12.98 42.84
CA ILE A 41 -4.06 13.87 41.71
C ILE A 41 -4.40 15.26 42.26
N PRO A 42 -3.73 16.32 41.80
CA PRO A 42 -4.06 17.70 42.26
C PRO A 42 -5.52 18.01 41.99
N GLU A 43 -6.19 18.65 42.94
CA GLU A 43 -7.60 19.05 42.81
C GLU A 43 -7.86 19.98 41.62
N ASN A 44 -6.88 20.78 41.25
CA ASN A 44 -6.92 21.71 40.12
C ASN A 44 -6.46 21.08 38.79
N ALA A 45 -6.18 19.80 38.77
CA ALA A 45 -5.80 19.13 37.53
C ALA A 45 -6.93 19.18 36.50
N GLU A 46 -6.56 19.47 35.25
CA GLU A 46 -7.49 19.49 34.12
C GLU A 46 -7.59 18.11 33.47
N LYS A 47 -8.77 17.82 32.93
CA LYS A 47 -9.02 16.57 32.20
C LYS A 47 -8.21 16.58 30.90
N PRO A 48 -7.29 15.61 30.69
CA PRO A 48 -6.55 15.54 29.44
C PRO A 48 -7.49 15.31 28.24
N GLU A 49 -7.25 16.01 27.15
CA GLU A 49 -7.98 15.77 25.90
C GLU A 49 -7.86 14.31 25.46
N ARG A 50 -8.92 13.76 24.89
CA ARG A 50 -8.85 12.43 24.27
C ARG A 50 -7.90 12.52 23.07
N THR A 51 -6.72 11.95 23.18
CA THR A 51 -5.93 11.66 21.98
C THR A 51 -6.70 10.58 21.21
N ASN A 52 -7.44 10.99 20.19
CA ASN A 52 -7.85 10.06 19.16
C ASN A 52 -6.56 9.56 18.51
N LYS A 53 -6.04 8.41 18.97
CA LYS A 53 -5.14 7.63 18.12
C LYS A 53 -5.97 7.37 16.86
N ARG A 54 -5.72 8.13 15.78
CA ARG A 54 -6.21 7.75 14.46
C ARG A 54 -5.82 6.29 14.34
N LYS A 55 -6.80 5.39 14.26
CA LYS A 55 -6.51 4.01 13.87
C LYS A 55 -5.74 4.15 12.57
N ALA A 56 -4.49 3.70 12.53
CA ALA A 56 -3.77 3.61 11.27
C ALA A 56 -4.70 2.91 10.30
N GLU A 57 -5.00 3.55 9.17
CA GLU A 57 -5.83 2.92 8.15
C GLU A 57 -5.17 1.60 7.77
N PRO A 58 -5.93 0.54 7.60
CA PRO A 58 -5.37 -0.74 7.21
C PRO A 58 -4.65 -0.57 5.87
N ILE A 59 -3.42 -1.03 5.79
CA ILE A 59 -2.63 -1.05 4.55
C ILE A 59 -3.40 -1.86 3.52
N THR A 60 -3.72 -1.26 2.38
CA THR A 60 -4.45 -1.93 1.30
C THR A 60 -3.48 -2.65 0.36
N LEU A 61 -4.00 -3.60 -0.44
CA LEU A 61 -3.23 -4.24 -1.51
C LEU A 61 -2.63 -3.21 -2.47
N LEU A 62 -3.40 -2.16 -2.78
CA LEU A 62 -2.92 -1.09 -3.67
C LEU A 62 -1.73 -0.33 -3.07
N ASP A 63 -1.73 -0.09 -1.76
CA ASP A 63 -0.61 0.58 -1.09
C ASP A 63 0.65 -0.29 -1.15
N ILE A 64 0.51 -1.61 -0.98
CA ILE A 64 1.60 -2.58 -1.11
C ILE A 64 2.14 -2.60 -2.55
N LEU A 65 1.26 -2.65 -3.56
CA LEU A 65 1.68 -2.64 -4.96
C LEU A 65 2.44 -1.37 -5.32
N LYS A 66 1.97 -0.20 -4.87
CA LYS A 66 2.62 1.09 -5.10
C LYS A 66 3.98 1.20 -4.41
N GLU A 67 4.07 0.72 -3.16
CA GLU A 67 5.32 0.70 -2.41
C GLU A 67 6.37 -0.21 -3.08
N GLN A 68 5.97 -1.44 -3.46
CA GLN A 68 6.87 -2.39 -4.11
C GLN A 68 7.28 -1.93 -5.52
N LYS A 69 6.39 -1.28 -6.27
CA LYS A 69 6.71 -0.62 -7.54
C LYS A 69 7.78 0.46 -7.34
N ALA A 70 7.59 1.36 -6.38
CA ALA A 70 8.51 2.46 -6.11
C ALA A 70 9.88 1.99 -5.61
N SER A 71 9.91 0.96 -4.76
CA SER A 71 11.14 0.38 -4.21
C SER A 71 11.82 -0.63 -5.14
N LYS A 72 11.18 -1.00 -6.27
CA LYS A 72 11.62 -2.07 -7.18
C LYS A 72 11.89 -3.39 -6.44
N TYR A 73 11.04 -3.72 -5.46
CA TYR A 73 11.21 -4.89 -4.62
C TYR A 73 11.01 -6.18 -5.43
N SER A 74 12.08 -6.97 -5.56
CA SER A 74 12.06 -8.25 -6.28
C SER A 74 11.41 -9.36 -5.44
N GLY A 75 10.62 -10.22 -6.09
CA GLY A 75 9.94 -11.37 -5.47
C GLY A 75 8.68 -11.01 -4.68
N GLY A 76 8.29 -9.74 -4.60
CA GLY A 76 7.04 -9.29 -3.99
C GLY A 76 5.81 -9.55 -4.85
N ILE A 77 4.63 -9.14 -4.33
CA ILE A 77 3.36 -9.32 -5.06
C ILE A 77 3.33 -8.49 -6.35
N TYR A 78 3.87 -7.27 -6.34
CA TYR A 78 3.99 -6.44 -7.55
C TYR A 78 4.81 -7.15 -8.63
N HIS A 79 6.00 -7.64 -8.27
CA HIS A 79 6.90 -8.34 -9.19
C HIS A 79 6.25 -9.60 -9.79
N LYS A 80 5.57 -10.40 -8.96
CA LYS A 80 4.83 -11.58 -9.41
C LYS A 80 3.66 -11.20 -10.31
N THR A 81 2.89 -10.18 -9.95
CA THR A 81 1.76 -9.70 -10.76
C THR A 81 2.23 -9.26 -12.15
N GLN A 82 3.33 -8.53 -12.24
CA GLN A 82 3.89 -8.10 -13.52
C GLN A 82 4.19 -9.30 -14.41
N ILE A 83 4.89 -10.30 -13.91
CA ILE A 83 5.33 -11.46 -14.70
C ILE A 83 4.15 -12.39 -15.03
N GLU A 84 3.41 -12.81 -14.01
CA GLU A 84 2.34 -13.81 -14.19
C GLU A 84 1.18 -13.28 -15.04
N LEU A 85 0.71 -12.07 -14.76
CA LEU A 85 -0.40 -11.49 -15.50
C LEU A 85 -0.01 -11.24 -16.96
N THR A 86 1.20 -10.72 -17.20
CA THR A 86 1.68 -10.46 -18.56
C THR A 86 1.86 -11.75 -19.33
N TYR A 87 2.51 -12.75 -18.76
CA TYR A 87 2.68 -14.06 -19.42
C TYR A 87 1.33 -14.68 -19.78
N ASN A 88 0.42 -14.77 -18.81
CA ASN A 88 -0.86 -15.44 -19.03
C ASN A 88 -1.73 -14.68 -20.06
N SER A 89 -1.80 -13.34 -19.98
CA SER A 89 -2.56 -12.55 -20.96
C SER A 89 -2.02 -12.70 -22.37
N ASN A 90 -0.72 -12.53 -22.56
CA ASN A 90 -0.10 -12.62 -23.88
C ASN A 90 -0.17 -14.04 -24.44
N HIS A 91 -0.01 -15.06 -23.60
CA HIS A 91 -0.13 -16.47 -24.03
C HIS A 91 -1.55 -16.81 -24.50
N MET A 92 -2.59 -16.28 -23.85
CA MET A 92 -3.97 -16.41 -24.32
C MET A 92 -4.23 -15.74 -25.66
N GLU A 93 -3.49 -14.67 -25.99
CA GLU A 93 -3.55 -13.98 -27.28
C GLU A 93 -2.63 -14.58 -28.34
N GLY A 94 -1.92 -15.68 -28.03
CA GLY A 94 -1.13 -16.45 -28.98
C GLY A 94 0.37 -16.15 -28.98
N SER A 95 0.87 -15.34 -28.07
CA SER A 95 2.31 -15.13 -27.88
C SER A 95 3.02 -16.45 -27.58
N ARG A 96 4.18 -16.64 -28.20
CA ARG A 96 5.04 -17.82 -28.00
C ARG A 96 6.15 -17.61 -26.99
N LEU A 97 6.22 -16.44 -26.34
CA LEU A 97 7.21 -16.19 -25.30
C LEU A 97 6.96 -17.15 -24.11
N THR A 98 8.04 -17.72 -23.62
CA THR A 98 8.00 -18.55 -22.41
C THR A 98 7.86 -17.68 -21.16
N HIS A 99 7.45 -18.28 -20.04
CA HIS A 99 7.38 -17.60 -18.76
C HIS A 99 8.76 -17.01 -18.36
N ASP A 100 9.85 -17.75 -18.57
CA ASP A 100 11.20 -17.28 -18.27
C ASP A 100 11.61 -16.10 -19.17
N GLN A 101 11.28 -16.13 -20.46
CA GLN A 101 11.52 -15.01 -21.37
C GLN A 101 10.74 -13.76 -20.93
N THR A 102 9.47 -13.91 -20.54
CA THR A 102 8.68 -12.81 -19.98
C THR A 102 9.33 -12.23 -18.72
N ARG A 103 9.81 -13.10 -17.83
CA ARG A 103 10.53 -12.71 -16.62
C ARG A 103 11.84 -11.97 -16.93
N TYR A 104 12.65 -12.45 -17.86
CA TYR A 104 13.90 -11.79 -18.27
C TYR A 104 13.65 -10.41 -18.86
N ILE A 105 12.61 -10.27 -19.68
CA ILE A 105 12.24 -8.94 -20.22
C ILE A 105 11.91 -7.98 -19.09
N PHE A 106 11.15 -8.44 -18.07
CA PHE A 106 10.78 -7.59 -16.93
C PHE A 106 11.98 -7.23 -16.03
N GLU A 107 12.77 -8.24 -15.66
CA GLU A 107 13.84 -8.07 -14.66
C GLU A 107 15.09 -7.38 -15.23
N THR A 108 15.43 -7.69 -16.48
CA THR A 108 16.74 -7.32 -17.05
C THR A 108 16.66 -6.54 -18.36
N ASN A 109 15.44 -6.37 -18.90
CA ASN A 109 15.24 -5.80 -20.25
C ASN A 109 16.03 -6.55 -21.34
N THR A 110 16.20 -7.84 -21.17
CA THR A 110 16.86 -8.75 -22.11
C THR A 110 15.99 -9.93 -22.45
N ILE A 111 16.29 -10.63 -23.52
CA ILE A 111 15.63 -11.86 -23.91
C ILE A 111 16.67 -12.92 -24.27
N GLY A 112 16.55 -14.10 -23.65
CA GLY A 112 17.35 -15.26 -24.03
C GLY A 112 16.74 -15.94 -25.25
N VAL A 113 17.51 -16.13 -26.30
CA VAL A 113 17.09 -16.81 -27.53
C VAL A 113 17.95 -18.04 -27.74
N GLU A 114 17.40 -19.22 -27.56
CA GLU A 114 18.02 -20.49 -27.91
C GLU A 114 17.38 -21.01 -29.22
N LYS A 115 18.02 -20.73 -30.36
CA LYS A 115 17.69 -21.28 -31.69
C LYS A 115 16.25 -21.13 -32.20
N GLU A 116 15.43 -20.32 -31.57
CA GLU A 116 14.05 -20.05 -31.95
C GLU A 116 13.90 -18.68 -32.61
N VAL A 117 13.02 -18.59 -33.60
CA VAL A 117 12.62 -17.31 -34.17
C VAL A 117 11.52 -16.73 -33.30
N LEU A 118 11.80 -15.59 -32.68
CA LEU A 118 10.81 -14.87 -31.88
C LEU A 118 10.09 -13.83 -32.73
N ASN A 119 8.79 -13.69 -32.50
CA ASN A 119 8.03 -12.60 -33.06
C ASN A 119 8.38 -11.30 -32.32
N VAL A 120 8.81 -10.29 -33.04
CA VAL A 120 9.18 -8.98 -32.45
C VAL A 120 7.97 -8.31 -31.80
N ASP A 121 6.79 -8.47 -32.38
CA ASP A 121 5.56 -7.91 -31.79
C ASP A 121 5.27 -8.53 -30.42
N ASP A 122 5.48 -9.82 -30.22
CA ASP A 122 5.31 -10.48 -28.91
C ASP A 122 6.21 -9.84 -27.85
N VAL A 123 7.46 -9.51 -28.21
CA VAL A 123 8.42 -8.87 -27.29
C VAL A 123 7.99 -7.45 -26.94
N ILE A 124 7.57 -6.68 -27.96
CA ILE A 124 7.12 -5.29 -27.78
C ILE A 124 5.84 -5.26 -26.93
N GLU A 125 4.86 -6.10 -27.25
CA GLU A 125 3.61 -6.18 -26.48
C GLU A 125 3.86 -6.60 -25.03
N THR A 126 4.77 -7.54 -24.81
CA THR A 126 5.16 -7.94 -23.44
C THR A 126 5.72 -6.75 -22.65
N ALA A 127 6.66 -6.00 -23.23
CA ALA A 127 7.20 -4.81 -22.58
C ALA A 127 6.16 -3.71 -22.36
N ASN A 128 5.24 -3.54 -23.30
CA ASN A 128 4.14 -2.58 -23.18
C ASN A 128 3.09 -3.02 -22.15
N HIS A 129 2.84 -4.34 -22.01
CA HIS A 129 1.91 -4.86 -21.03
C HIS A 129 2.33 -4.53 -19.59
N PHE A 130 3.62 -4.60 -19.28
CA PHE A 130 4.15 -4.14 -17.99
C PHE A 130 3.82 -2.67 -17.72
N ARG A 131 3.95 -1.82 -18.73
CA ARG A 131 3.57 -0.38 -18.64
C ARG A 131 2.07 -0.20 -18.39
N CYS A 132 1.24 -1.01 -19.06
CA CYS A 132 -0.21 -0.97 -18.85
C CYS A 132 -0.58 -1.36 -17.42
N ILE A 133 0.04 -2.39 -16.83
CA ILE A 133 -0.15 -2.76 -15.42
C ILE A 133 0.23 -1.60 -14.50
N ASP A 134 1.36 -0.94 -14.76
CA ASP A 134 1.79 0.22 -14.00
C ASP A 134 0.80 1.38 -14.08
N MET A 135 0.26 1.66 -15.26
CA MET A 135 -0.77 2.68 -15.44
C MET A 135 -2.04 2.34 -14.66
N ILE A 136 -2.46 1.07 -14.66
CA ILE A 136 -3.62 0.60 -13.90
C ILE A 136 -3.40 0.79 -12.39
N ILE A 137 -2.22 0.43 -11.86
CA ILE A 137 -1.89 0.61 -10.44
C ILE A 137 -1.92 2.10 -10.07
N ASP A 138 -1.38 2.97 -10.92
CA ASP A 138 -1.35 4.41 -10.66
C ASP A 138 -2.74 5.04 -10.67
N HIS A 139 -3.63 4.58 -11.56
CA HIS A 139 -4.99 5.08 -11.75
C HIS A 139 -6.06 4.32 -10.96
N ALA A 140 -5.70 3.32 -10.16
CA ALA A 140 -6.65 2.40 -9.52
C ALA A 140 -7.71 3.08 -8.61
N LYS A 141 -7.48 4.31 -8.15
CA LYS A 141 -8.45 5.11 -7.38
C LYS A 141 -9.31 6.04 -8.24
N ALA A 142 -9.00 6.17 -9.53
CA ALA A 142 -9.75 6.99 -10.47
C ALA A 142 -10.90 6.20 -11.10
N ALA A 143 -11.90 6.90 -11.62
CA ALA A 143 -13.00 6.26 -12.33
C ALA A 143 -12.49 5.65 -13.66
N LEU A 144 -12.94 4.44 -13.97
CA LEU A 144 -12.69 3.82 -15.26
C LEU A 144 -13.47 4.57 -16.35
N THR A 145 -12.73 5.12 -17.32
CA THR A 145 -13.29 5.88 -18.44
C THR A 145 -12.93 5.23 -19.78
N GLU A 146 -13.77 5.45 -20.79
CA GLU A 146 -13.46 5.01 -22.16
C GLU A 146 -12.14 5.59 -22.67
N LYS A 147 -11.83 6.83 -22.30
CA LYS A 147 -10.55 7.47 -22.64
C LYS A 147 -9.37 6.67 -22.08
N PHE A 148 -9.43 6.26 -20.81
CA PHE A 148 -8.36 5.49 -20.19
C PHE A 148 -8.19 4.09 -20.82
N ILE A 149 -9.31 3.43 -21.20
CA ILE A 149 -9.27 2.15 -21.91
C ILE A 149 -8.56 2.30 -23.27
N LYS A 150 -8.91 3.35 -24.03
CA LYS A 150 -8.25 3.66 -25.30
C LYS A 150 -6.77 3.96 -25.13
N GLU A 151 -6.39 4.68 -24.08
CA GLU A 151 -5.00 4.98 -23.75
C GLU A 151 -4.20 3.71 -23.44
N LEU A 152 -4.74 2.79 -22.65
CA LEU A 152 -4.14 1.47 -22.39
C LEU A 152 -3.92 0.70 -23.70
N HIS A 153 -4.92 0.68 -24.57
CA HIS A 153 -4.80 -0.01 -25.85
C HIS A 153 -3.73 0.62 -26.76
N LEU A 154 -3.66 1.95 -26.80
CA LEU A 154 -2.60 2.66 -27.53
C LEU A 154 -1.21 2.32 -26.99
N VAL A 155 -1.04 2.27 -25.67
CA VAL A 155 0.23 1.90 -25.05
C VAL A 155 0.57 0.44 -25.36
N LEU A 156 -0.40 -0.48 -25.23
CA LEU A 156 -0.20 -1.91 -25.47
C LEU A 156 0.30 -2.20 -26.89
N LYS A 157 -0.32 -1.59 -27.90
CA LYS A 157 0.01 -1.80 -29.32
C LYS A 157 1.10 -0.88 -29.86
N ASN A 158 1.64 0.03 -29.05
CA ASN A 158 2.65 0.98 -29.51
C ASN A 158 3.92 0.27 -30.01
N GLY A 159 4.31 0.59 -31.24
CA GLY A 159 5.52 0.04 -31.87
C GLY A 159 5.35 -1.34 -32.53
N THR A 160 4.21 -2.00 -32.36
CA THR A 160 3.90 -3.26 -33.04
C THR A 160 3.53 -3.04 -34.51
N SER A 161 3.44 -4.12 -35.29
CA SER A 161 2.99 -4.06 -36.68
C SER A 161 1.55 -3.53 -36.79
N ASP A 162 0.69 -3.77 -35.81
CA ASP A 162 -0.69 -3.30 -35.77
C ASP A 162 -0.79 -1.79 -35.59
N SER A 163 0.15 -1.16 -34.87
CA SER A 163 0.19 0.30 -34.71
C SER A 163 0.58 1.06 -35.99
N ARG A 164 1.03 0.35 -37.01
CA ARG A 164 1.49 0.93 -38.28
C ARG A 164 0.43 0.85 -39.41
N LYS A 165 -0.73 0.24 -39.11
CA LYS A 165 -1.90 0.18 -39.99
C LYS A 165 -2.85 1.32 -39.67
#